data_6b06b9bd397e64db892b3d0e79cef47f
#
_entry.id   6b06b9bd397e64db892b3d0e79cef47f
#
_cell.length_a   1.000
_cell.length_b   1.000
_cell.length_c   1.000
_cell.angle_alpha   90.00
_cell.angle_beta   90.00
_cell.angle_gamma   90.00
#
_symmetry.space_group_name_H-M   'P 1'
#
loop_
_entity.id
_entity.type
_entity.pdbx_description
1 polymer ?
#
loop_
_entity_poly.entity_id
_entity_poly.type
_entity_poly.pdbx_seq_one_letter_code
_entity_poly.pdbx_strand_id
1 'polypeptide(L)'
;MAFVYILECADGTLYTGWTTDLAQRLAAHNAGRGSRYTRGRRPLRLAYWEEHPTPRQARRREAALRRLRRAEKLSLIASNPNEEGV
;
A
#
# COMPACT_ATOMS: atom_id res chain seq x y z
N MET A 1 7.82 13.64 5.48
CA MET A 1 7.04 12.46 5.85
C MET A 1 7.00 11.47 4.71
N ALA A 2 6.91 10.20 5.03
CA ALA A 2 6.82 9.14 4.04
C ALA A 2 5.78 8.12 4.50
N PHE A 3 5.29 7.32 3.57
CA PHE A 3 4.19 6.41 3.84
C PHE A 3 4.49 5.03 3.29
N VAL A 4 4.10 4.00 4.02
CA VAL A 4 4.05 2.63 3.53
C VAL A 4 2.59 2.30 3.32
N TYR A 5 2.27 1.62 2.24
CA TYR A 5 0.87 1.37 1.89
C TYR A 5 0.70 -0.04 1.35
N ILE A 6 -0.52 -0.54 1.47
CA ILE A 6 -0.94 -1.79 0.84
C ILE A 6 -2.14 -1.46 -0.04
N LEU A 7 -2.05 -1.81 -1.32
CA LEU A 7 -3.16 -1.67 -2.26
C LEU A 7 -3.80 -3.03 -2.47
N GLU A 8 -5.12 -3.03 -2.52
CA GLU A 8 -5.87 -4.20 -2.95
C GLU A 8 -6.17 -4.04 -4.43
N CYS A 9 -5.78 -5.04 -5.21
CA CYS A 9 -5.97 -5.02 -6.65
C CYS A 9 -7.33 -5.60 -7.03
N ALA A 10 -7.76 -5.36 -8.28
CA ALA A 10 -9.05 -5.84 -8.75
C ALA A 10 -9.16 -7.37 -8.68
N ASP A 11 -8.06 -8.07 -8.84
CA ASP A 11 -8.03 -9.54 -8.76
C ASP A 11 -7.90 -10.07 -7.33
N GLY A 12 -7.95 -9.19 -6.33
CA GLY A 12 -7.88 -9.57 -4.93
C GLY A 12 -6.45 -9.71 -4.39
N THR A 13 -5.43 -9.53 -5.21
CA THR A 13 -4.05 -9.58 -4.72
C THR A 13 -3.68 -8.29 -4.01
N LEU A 14 -2.61 -8.34 -3.20
CA LEU A 14 -2.16 -7.21 -2.41
C LEU A 14 -0.80 -6.75 -2.88
N TYR A 15 -0.61 -5.45 -2.99
CA TYR A 15 0.64 -4.84 -3.40
C TYR A 15 1.13 -3.89 -2.30
N THR A 16 2.39 -4.03 -1.88
CA THR A 16 3.00 -3.20 -0.84
C THR A 16 4.02 -2.26 -1.47
N GLY A 17 3.97 -0.99 -1.08
CA GLY A 17 4.89 0.02 -1.58
C GLY A 17 5.12 1.12 -0.56
N TRP A 18 5.92 2.12 -0.94
CA TRP A 18 6.12 3.32 -0.14
C TRP A 18 6.15 4.54 -1.05
N THR A 19 5.84 5.70 -0.47
CA THR A 19 5.82 6.95 -1.22
C THR A 19 5.90 8.13 -0.27
N THR A 20 6.19 9.31 -0.80
CA THR A 20 6.07 10.55 -0.06
C THR A 20 4.74 11.25 -0.32
N ASP A 21 3.92 10.73 -1.23
CA ASP A 21 2.62 11.33 -1.58
C ASP A 21 1.63 10.21 -1.92
N LEU A 22 0.80 9.83 -0.96
CA LEU A 22 -0.16 8.73 -1.13
C LEU A 22 -1.17 8.99 -2.24
N ALA A 23 -1.74 10.17 -2.28
CA ALA A 23 -2.78 10.48 -3.26
C ALA A 23 -2.24 10.43 -4.68
N GLN A 24 -1.09 11.04 -4.90
CA GLN A 24 -0.44 11.05 -6.20
C GLN A 24 -0.02 9.63 -6.62
N ARG A 25 0.49 8.86 -5.68
CA ARG A 25 0.94 7.49 -5.97
C ARG A 25 -0.23 6.58 -6.30
N LEU A 26 -1.33 6.69 -5.56
CA LEU A 26 -2.53 5.91 -5.86
C LEU A 26 -3.08 6.26 -7.24
N ALA A 27 -3.11 7.55 -7.57
CA ALA A 27 -3.54 8.01 -8.88
C ALA A 27 -2.64 7.44 -9.99
N ALA A 28 -1.32 7.42 -9.75
CA ALA A 28 -0.38 6.86 -10.72
C ALA A 28 -0.62 5.37 -10.94
N HIS A 29 -0.84 4.61 -9.87
CA HIS A 29 -1.15 3.18 -9.98
C HIS A 29 -2.42 2.95 -10.79
N ASN A 30 -3.47 3.72 -10.52
CA ASN A 30 -4.75 3.56 -11.23
C ASN A 30 -4.68 4.07 -12.67
N ALA A 31 -3.70 4.90 -12.99
CA ALA A 31 -3.45 5.34 -14.36
C ALA A 31 -2.54 4.38 -15.13
N GLY A 32 -2.08 3.30 -14.48
CA GLY A 32 -1.22 2.32 -15.11
C GLY A 32 0.25 2.69 -15.11
N ARG A 33 0.66 3.65 -14.29
CA ARG A 33 2.04 4.14 -14.22
C ARG A 33 2.75 3.79 -12.93
N GLY A 34 2.09 3.06 -12.02
CA GLY A 34 2.67 2.77 -10.70
C GLY A 34 3.72 1.67 -10.72
N SER A 35 3.39 0.53 -11.27
CA SER A 35 4.30 -0.60 -11.37
C SER A 35 3.77 -1.59 -12.39
N ARG A 36 4.64 -2.51 -12.82
CA ARG A 36 4.22 -3.58 -13.72
C ARG A 36 3.19 -4.49 -13.04
N TYR A 37 3.38 -4.75 -11.77
CA TYR A 37 2.50 -5.62 -11.02
C TYR A 37 1.06 -5.09 -11.01
N THR A 38 0.90 -3.79 -10.75
CA THR A 38 -0.42 -3.20 -10.59
C THR A 38 -1.08 -2.82 -11.91
N ARG A 39 -0.29 -2.67 -12.98
CA ARG A 39 -0.80 -2.19 -14.27
C ARG A 39 -1.96 -3.03 -14.79
N GLY A 40 -1.83 -4.34 -14.75
CA GLY A 40 -2.84 -5.26 -15.26
C GLY A 40 -3.89 -5.67 -14.22
N ARG A 41 -3.85 -5.07 -13.03
CA ARG A 41 -4.70 -5.45 -11.89
C ARG A 41 -5.55 -4.29 -11.40
N ARG A 42 -5.78 -3.31 -12.25
CA ARG A 42 -6.60 -2.14 -11.93
C ARG A 42 -8.08 -2.49 -11.96
N PRO A 43 -8.94 -1.81 -11.23
CA PRO A 43 -8.64 -0.70 -10.33
C PRO A 43 -8.04 -1.17 -9.01
N LEU A 44 -7.34 -0.24 -8.35
CA LEU A 44 -6.63 -0.49 -7.09
C LEU A 44 -7.27 0.34 -5.98
N ARG A 45 -7.37 -0.25 -4.81
CA ARG A 45 -7.93 0.42 -3.63
C ARG A 45 -6.85 0.51 -2.55
N LEU A 46 -6.76 1.67 -1.90
CA LEU A 46 -5.87 1.83 -0.76
C LEU A 46 -6.48 1.11 0.43
N ALA A 47 -5.88 -0.01 0.82
CA ALA A 47 -6.40 -0.87 1.89
C ALA A 47 -5.77 -0.57 3.24
N TYR A 48 -4.52 -0.06 3.24
CA TYR A 48 -3.78 0.17 4.48
C TYR A 48 -2.67 1.18 4.21
N TRP A 49 -2.36 2.04 5.19
CA TRP A 49 -1.20 2.90 5.12
C TRP A 49 -0.71 3.28 6.51
N GLU A 50 0.58 3.57 6.60
CA GLU A 50 1.23 4.07 7.81
C GLU A 50 2.12 5.24 7.44
N GLU A 51 2.26 6.17 8.37
CA GLU A 51 3.11 7.33 8.19
C GLU A 51 4.43 7.14 8.94
N HIS A 52 5.53 7.54 8.32
CA HIS A 52 6.87 7.48 8.91
C HIS A 52 7.57 8.82 8.76
N PRO A 53 8.43 9.20 9.71
CA PRO A 53 9.11 10.50 9.64
C PRO A 53 10.03 10.67 8.45
N THR A 54 10.64 9.57 7.96
CA THR A 54 11.61 9.65 6.86
C THR A 54 11.37 8.56 5.83
N PRO A 55 11.81 8.79 4.57
CA PRO A 55 11.77 7.75 3.54
C PRO A 55 12.55 6.50 3.92
N ARG A 56 13.65 6.65 4.64
CA ARG A 56 14.45 5.51 5.07
C ARG A 56 13.65 4.57 5.96
N GLN A 57 12.92 5.12 6.92
CA GLN A 57 12.08 4.33 7.81
C GLN A 57 10.93 3.67 7.05
N ALA A 58 10.32 4.40 6.12
CA ALA A 58 9.25 3.86 5.30
C ALA A 58 9.74 2.69 4.46
N ARG A 59 10.90 2.83 3.82
CA ARG A 59 11.45 1.75 2.99
C ARG A 59 11.78 0.50 3.83
N ARG A 60 12.26 0.71 5.04
CA ARG A 60 12.56 -0.38 5.96
C ARG A 60 11.28 -1.14 6.33
N ARG A 61 10.23 -0.39 6.60
CA ARG A 61 8.94 -0.97 6.95
C ARG A 61 8.33 -1.70 5.74
N GLU A 62 8.43 -1.12 4.56
CA GLU A 62 7.95 -1.75 3.33
C GLU A 62 8.59 -3.12 3.13
N ALA A 63 9.90 -3.22 3.31
CA ALA A 63 10.60 -4.48 3.18
C ALA A 63 10.09 -5.52 4.17
N ALA A 64 9.80 -5.10 5.41
CA ALA A 64 9.25 -6.00 6.43
C ALA A 64 7.85 -6.45 6.04
N LEU A 65 7.00 -5.55 5.57
CA LEU A 65 5.63 -5.90 5.19
C LEU A 65 5.59 -6.83 3.97
N ARG A 66 6.53 -6.69 3.05
CA ARG A 66 6.60 -7.57 1.88
C ARG A 66 6.84 -9.02 2.25
N ARG A 67 7.47 -9.27 3.38
CA ARG A 67 7.75 -10.63 3.85
C ARG A 67 6.56 -11.29 4.52
N LEU A 68 5.54 -10.51 4.85
CA LEU A 68 4.35 -11.07 5.48
C LEU A 68 3.56 -11.93 4.50
N ARG A 69 2.96 -12.98 5.01
CA ARG A 69 2.03 -13.79 4.24
C ARG A 69 0.74 -13.01 4.02
N ARG A 70 -0.02 -13.45 3.04
CA ARG A 70 -1.30 -12.81 2.72
C ARG A 70 -2.21 -12.71 3.95
N ALA A 71 -2.33 -13.80 4.72
CA ALA A 71 -3.18 -13.80 5.92
C ALA A 71 -2.76 -12.75 6.93
N GLU A 72 -1.44 -12.55 7.08
CA GLU A 72 -0.90 -11.56 8.00
C GLU A 72 -1.18 -10.14 7.50
N LYS A 73 -1.08 -9.91 6.20
CA LYS A 73 -1.41 -8.61 5.61
C LYS A 73 -2.90 -8.30 5.78
N LEU A 74 -3.75 -9.30 5.56
CA LEU A 74 -5.19 -9.12 5.73
C LEU A 74 -5.55 -8.82 7.17
N SER A 75 -4.86 -9.46 8.12
CA SER A 75 -5.05 -9.17 9.54
C SER A 75 -4.66 -7.73 9.86
N LEU A 76 -3.55 -7.27 9.30
CA LEU A 76 -3.10 -5.90 9.49
C LEU A 76 -4.11 -4.90 8.93
N ILE A 77 -4.64 -5.17 7.75
CA ILE A 77 -5.66 -4.34 7.11
C ILE A 77 -6.92 -4.30 7.98
N ALA A 78 -7.35 -5.45 8.50
CA ALA A 78 -8.55 -5.54 9.32
C ALA A 78 -8.44 -4.75 10.61
N SER A 79 -7.23 -4.63 11.18
CA SER A 79 -7.00 -3.89 12.41
C SER A 79 -6.61 -2.43 12.14
N ASN A 80 -6.67 -1.99 10.89
CA ASN A 80 -6.21 -0.68 10.47
C ASN A 80 -7.13 0.44 10.97
N PRO A 81 -6.65 1.35 11.81
CA PRO A 81 -7.47 2.46 12.30
C PRO A 81 -7.82 3.48 11.22
N ASN A 82 -7.15 3.45 10.08
CA ASN A 82 -7.44 4.39 9.00
C ASN A 82 -8.86 4.28 8.49
N GLU A 83 -9.45 3.10 8.55
CA GLU A 83 -10.81 2.88 8.08
C GLU A 83 -11.85 3.41 9.06
N GLU A 84 -11.50 3.54 10.30
CA GLU A 84 -12.42 3.98 11.35
C GLU A 84 -12.63 5.49 11.33
N GLY A 85 -11.74 6.23 10.72
CA GLY A 85 -11.83 7.67 10.64
C GLY A 85 -12.86 8.17 9.62
N VAL A 86 -13.61 7.27 9.07
CA VAL A 86 -14.53 7.59 7.98
C VAL A 86 -15.90 7.97 8.50
#